data_ad03e62fc89b974afcc1aa1bea610f30
#
_entry.id   ad03e62fc89b974afcc1aa1bea610f30
#
_cell.length_a   1.000
_cell.length_b   1.000
_cell.length_c   1.000
_cell.angle_alpha   90.00
_cell.angle_beta   90.00
_cell.angle_gamma   90.00
#
_symmetry.space_group_name_H-M   'P 1'
#
loop_
_entity.id
_entity.type
_entity.pdbx_description
1 polymer ?
#
loop_
_entity_poly.entity_id
_entity_poly.type
_entity_poly.pdbx_seq_one_letter_code
_entity_poly.pdbx_strand_id
1 'polypeptide(L)'
;MNFSDKIKEKLGSLLKTSTPEENQQLYQQLCTYESSIQGQAILNAFFKEQTIYYNQTTNLFVYYVYQYSILTENDVFHLIWKHLNQYELHTSLKLQIKQRIMRTIKDHSIYNTIPHSVTIQEVISFLHPLLFPTKNGAKYFMTTLGDILLKKAPLYYFMDPTMKPFIQSLQKILTLYFITTQLAPYKFKYCDHDPSMSRMIQTNPINLEYVKCDEPFYLNLIGCAIHYSNRYTNGDKFLEDVLHTSLRREVLWIKEANKDDLLREFVGDYLCPSDTYLHEKDVLFLWKTFVKEKHSINLFKNIQEDLSRILLYQSPYFLNITSMRMPYVKKFIQFWKRTMYPDPTEQYLELTEVLSLFIESHLRYSDLTESNIKEMLTYYFPDLLFHEGRYIHHMGCTLWNKKEELRQFGQPIYEDYLKTPGKKVSKIYFQTYWNLPISI
;
A
#
# COMPACT_ATOMS: atom_id res chain seq x y z
N MET A 1 30.05 -27.85 46.35
CA MET A 1 31.19 -26.94 46.28
C MET A 1 31.06 -26.11 45.02
N ASN A 2 30.81 -24.80 45.17
CA ASN A 2 30.47 -23.88 44.06
C ASN A 2 31.75 -23.68 43.23
N PHE A 3 31.63 -23.52 41.88
CA PHE A 3 32.76 -23.28 40.96
C PHE A 3 33.68 -22.12 41.43
N SER A 4 33.06 -21.10 42.06
CA SER A 4 33.74 -19.96 42.69
C SER A 4 34.65 -20.40 43.86
N ASP A 5 34.26 -21.40 44.65
CA ASP A 5 35.05 -21.83 45.84
C ASP A 5 36.28 -22.62 45.41
N LYS A 6 36.17 -23.44 44.34
CA LYS A 6 37.34 -24.16 43.77
C LYS A 6 38.37 -23.21 43.16
N ILE A 7 37.90 -22.10 42.56
CA ILE A 7 38.80 -21.05 42.02
C ILE A 7 39.51 -20.33 43.17
N LYS A 8 38.78 -19.97 44.24
CA LYS A 8 39.37 -19.32 45.42
C LYS A 8 40.41 -20.20 46.13
N GLU A 9 40.15 -21.52 46.26
CA GLU A 9 41.07 -22.46 46.88
C GLU A 9 42.34 -22.66 46.03
N LYS A 10 42.20 -22.76 44.69
CA LYS A 10 43.32 -22.88 43.75
C LYS A 10 44.15 -21.58 43.67
N LEU A 11 43.50 -20.44 43.75
CA LEU A 11 44.16 -19.15 43.86
C LEU A 11 44.93 -18.96 45.17
N GLY A 12 44.31 -19.36 46.28
CA GLY A 12 44.99 -19.31 47.60
C GLY A 12 46.23 -20.20 47.66
N SER A 13 46.26 -21.33 46.93
CA SER A 13 47.45 -22.16 46.83
C SER A 13 48.56 -21.56 45.93
N LEU A 14 48.18 -20.92 44.81
CA LEU A 14 49.11 -20.27 43.89
C LEU A 14 49.77 -19.01 44.52
N LEU A 15 49.00 -18.21 45.25
CA LEU A 15 49.51 -17.00 45.96
C LEU A 15 50.53 -17.32 47.07
N LYS A 16 50.55 -18.55 47.58
CA LYS A 16 51.54 -18.98 48.63
C LYS A 16 52.91 -19.39 48.06
N THR A 17 52.99 -19.64 46.76
CA THR A 17 54.20 -20.17 46.06
C THR A 17 54.80 -19.20 45.08
N SER A 18 54.20 -18.05 44.81
CA SER A 18 54.63 -17.10 43.79
C SER A 18 55.36 -15.89 44.35
N THR A 19 56.21 -15.26 43.54
CA THR A 19 56.96 -14.03 43.90
C THR A 19 56.00 -12.82 44.03
N PRO A 20 56.39 -11.72 44.73
CA PRO A 20 55.57 -10.53 44.82
C PRO A 20 55.17 -9.92 43.49
N GLU A 21 56.01 -10.00 42.46
CA GLU A 21 55.78 -9.53 41.10
C GLU A 21 54.77 -10.40 40.37
N GLU A 22 54.89 -11.73 40.49
CA GLU A 22 53.91 -12.70 39.92
C GLU A 22 52.54 -12.53 40.61
N ASN A 23 52.50 -12.29 41.93
CA ASN A 23 51.26 -12.00 42.64
C ASN A 23 50.59 -10.73 42.17
N GLN A 24 51.34 -9.67 41.84
CA GLN A 24 50.82 -8.44 41.32
C GLN A 24 50.27 -8.60 39.89
N GLN A 25 50.94 -9.37 39.05
CA GLN A 25 50.45 -9.72 37.71
C GLN A 25 49.21 -10.57 37.79
N LEU A 26 49.15 -11.56 38.65
CA LEU A 26 47.99 -12.41 38.86
C LEU A 26 46.79 -11.62 39.33
N TYR A 27 47.01 -10.69 40.29
CA TYR A 27 45.98 -9.79 40.81
C TYR A 27 45.41 -8.89 39.70
N GLN A 28 46.26 -8.32 38.84
CA GLN A 28 45.84 -7.50 37.68
C GLN A 28 45.03 -8.34 36.69
N GLN A 29 45.44 -9.58 36.39
CA GLN A 29 44.69 -10.47 35.52
C GLN A 29 43.31 -10.82 36.10
N LEU A 30 43.20 -11.08 37.38
CA LEU A 30 41.93 -11.35 38.06
C LEU A 30 40.99 -10.14 38.04
N CYS A 31 41.49 -8.97 38.36
CA CYS A 31 40.69 -7.73 38.28
C CYS A 31 40.19 -7.46 36.85
N THR A 32 41.03 -7.74 35.85
CA THR A 32 40.65 -7.64 34.43
C THR A 32 39.59 -8.68 34.06
N TYR A 33 39.70 -9.92 34.55
CA TYR A 33 38.77 -11.00 34.32
C TYR A 33 37.40 -10.73 34.97
N GLU A 34 37.40 -10.30 36.26
CA GLU A 34 36.16 -9.91 37.00
C GLU A 34 35.47 -8.72 36.30
N SER A 35 36.22 -7.70 35.92
CA SER A 35 35.69 -6.56 35.17
C SER A 35 35.10 -6.98 33.82
N SER A 36 35.70 -7.96 33.17
CA SER A 36 35.19 -8.53 31.89
C SER A 36 33.89 -9.28 32.07
N ILE A 37 33.77 -10.14 33.12
CA ILE A 37 32.52 -10.86 33.44
C ILE A 37 31.41 -9.90 33.81
N GLN A 38 31.72 -8.93 34.71
CA GLN A 38 30.74 -7.93 35.14
C GLN A 38 30.29 -7.09 33.94
N GLY A 39 31.22 -6.66 33.10
CA GLY A 39 30.91 -5.93 31.87
C GLY A 39 30.02 -6.69 30.90
N GLN A 40 30.25 -8.01 30.76
CA GLN A 40 29.43 -8.88 29.92
C GLN A 40 28.02 -9.08 30.49
N ALA A 41 27.88 -9.23 31.80
CA ALA A 41 26.59 -9.35 32.47
C ALA A 41 25.73 -8.08 32.29
N ILE A 42 26.34 -6.89 32.43
CA ILE A 42 25.67 -5.60 32.23
C ILE A 42 25.27 -5.39 30.77
N LEU A 43 26.15 -5.76 29.83
CA LEU A 43 25.84 -5.72 28.41
C LEU A 43 24.64 -6.62 28.06
N ASN A 44 24.61 -7.85 28.56
CA ASN A 44 23.52 -8.78 28.36
C ASN A 44 22.20 -8.27 28.97
N ALA A 45 22.26 -7.64 30.18
CA ALA A 45 21.11 -7.01 30.82
C ALA A 45 20.55 -5.87 29.97
N PHE A 46 21.42 -5.03 29.40
CA PHE A 46 21.00 -3.95 28.51
C PHE A 46 20.21 -4.48 27.30
N PHE A 47 20.75 -5.47 26.59
CA PHE A 47 20.08 -6.04 25.40
C PHE A 47 18.88 -6.91 25.71
N LYS A 48 18.67 -7.33 26.95
CA LYS A 48 17.44 -7.97 27.40
C LYS A 48 16.29 -6.97 27.53
N GLU A 49 16.60 -5.72 27.90
CA GLU A 49 15.63 -4.65 28.11
C GLU A 49 15.43 -3.77 26.89
N GLN A 50 16.49 -3.58 26.08
CA GLN A 50 16.52 -2.62 24.96
C GLN A 50 16.83 -3.32 23.66
N THR A 51 15.91 -3.23 22.70
CA THR A 51 16.13 -3.74 21.33
C THR A 51 16.39 -2.55 20.41
N ILE A 52 17.65 -2.38 20.00
CA ILE A 52 18.08 -1.30 19.12
C ILE A 52 18.76 -1.90 17.91
N TYR A 53 18.29 -1.52 16.73
CA TYR A 53 18.89 -1.86 15.44
C TYR A 53 19.63 -0.65 14.87
N TYR A 54 20.54 -0.91 13.96
CA TYR A 54 21.29 0.11 13.25
C TYR A 54 21.17 -0.05 11.74
N ASN A 55 20.89 1.05 11.06
CA ASN A 55 20.92 1.13 9.61
C ASN A 55 22.27 1.75 9.18
N GLN A 56 23.17 0.92 8.66
CA GLN A 56 24.50 1.35 8.24
C GLN A 56 24.46 2.37 7.08
N THR A 57 23.44 2.30 6.22
CA THR A 57 23.35 3.18 5.06
C THR A 57 23.03 4.62 5.45
N THR A 58 22.21 4.81 6.48
CA THR A 58 21.72 6.13 6.91
C THR A 58 22.33 6.59 8.22
N ASN A 59 23.10 5.74 8.88
CA ASN A 59 23.63 5.95 10.23
C ASN A 59 22.54 6.20 11.29
N LEU A 60 21.33 5.67 11.08
CA LEU A 60 20.20 5.83 11.98
C LEU A 60 20.05 4.63 12.92
N PHE A 61 19.62 4.93 14.13
CA PHE A 61 19.25 3.93 15.13
C PHE A 61 17.74 3.73 15.11
N VAL A 62 17.30 2.48 15.10
CA VAL A 62 15.90 2.10 15.11
C VAL A 62 15.60 1.35 16.41
N TYR A 63 14.81 1.95 17.26
CA TYR A 63 14.40 1.39 18.54
C TYR A 63 13.12 0.59 18.39
N TYR A 64 13.05 -0.54 19.05
CA TYR A 64 11.89 -1.41 19.01
C TYR A 64 11.53 -1.95 20.41
N VAL A 65 10.28 -1.69 20.84
CA VAL A 65 9.68 -2.36 22.01
C VAL A 65 8.44 -3.13 21.57
N TYR A 66 7.43 -2.43 21.05
CA TYR A 66 6.24 -2.96 20.37
C TYR A 66 5.99 -2.21 19.07
N GLN A 67 6.57 -1.04 18.94
CA GLN A 67 6.55 -0.21 17.74
C GLN A 67 7.98 0.23 17.40
N TYR A 68 8.24 0.38 16.11
CA TYR A 68 9.50 0.94 15.64
C TYR A 68 9.48 2.45 15.72
N SER A 69 10.59 3.01 16.21
CA SER A 69 10.82 4.46 16.26
C SER A 69 12.27 4.78 15.93
N ILE A 70 12.51 5.98 15.45
CA ILE A 70 13.86 6.43 15.11
C ILE A 70 14.47 7.13 16.33
N LEU A 71 15.72 6.80 16.62
CA LEU A 71 16.52 7.45 17.66
C LEU A 71 17.71 8.18 17.05
N THR A 72 18.07 9.30 17.65
CA THR A 72 19.36 9.93 17.41
C THR A 72 20.48 9.22 18.20
N GLU A 73 21.73 9.42 17.81
CA GLU A 73 22.86 8.87 18.56
C GLU A 73 22.89 9.36 20.02
N ASN A 74 22.45 10.61 20.26
CA ASN A 74 22.36 11.18 21.62
C ASN A 74 21.29 10.46 22.46
N ASP A 75 20.15 10.08 21.86
CA ASP A 75 19.11 9.31 22.55
C ASP A 75 19.64 7.93 22.96
N VAL A 76 20.38 7.27 22.06
CA VAL A 76 21.03 5.99 22.36
C VAL A 76 22.06 6.15 23.48
N PHE A 77 22.88 7.20 23.45
CA PHE A 77 23.81 7.50 24.56
C PHE A 77 23.09 7.72 25.88
N HIS A 78 21.98 8.44 25.85
CA HIS A 78 21.17 8.65 27.05
C HIS A 78 20.63 7.33 27.63
N LEU A 79 20.10 6.44 26.78
CA LEU A 79 19.64 5.12 27.18
C LEU A 79 20.76 4.27 27.81
N ILE A 80 21.95 4.26 27.20
CA ILE A 80 23.11 3.55 27.70
C ILE A 80 23.53 4.09 29.04
N TRP A 81 23.69 5.44 29.19
CA TRP A 81 24.07 6.03 30.45
C TRP A 81 23.04 5.83 31.57
N LYS A 82 21.74 5.91 31.26
CA LYS A 82 20.64 5.59 32.19
C LYS A 82 20.78 4.16 32.73
N HIS A 83 21.10 3.20 31.88
CA HIS A 83 21.34 1.83 32.29
C HIS A 83 22.62 1.67 33.12
N LEU A 84 23.74 2.22 32.65
CA LEU A 84 25.03 2.13 33.36
C LEU A 84 25.06 2.82 34.74
N ASN A 85 24.24 3.84 34.94
CA ASN A 85 24.17 4.56 36.22
C ASN A 85 23.41 3.78 37.30
N GLN A 86 22.75 2.71 36.97
CA GLN A 86 22.17 1.77 37.95
C GLN A 86 23.25 0.94 38.67
N TYR A 87 24.48 0.92 38.15
CA TYR A 87 25.57 0.13 38.68
C TYR A 87 26.66 1.03 39.27
N GLU A 88 27.16 0.63 40.45
CA GLU A 88 28.31 1.27 41.08
C GLU A 88 29.61 0.81 40.41
N LEU A 89 29.97 1.45 39.31
CA LEU A 89 31.15 1.13 38.52
C LEU A 89 32.09 2.33 38.42
N HIS A 90 33.39 2.04 38.31
CA HIS A 90 34.36 3.06 37.99
C HIS A 90 34.12 3.65 36.60
N THR A 91 34.34 4.95 36.43
CA THR A 91 34.06 5.69 35.17
C THR A 91 34.75 5.08 33.96
N SER A 92 35.98 4.61 34.09
CA SER A 92 36.71 3.95 32.98
C SER A 92 36.04 2.68 32.51
N LEU A 93 35.49 1.86 33.43
CA LEU A 93 34.77 0.66 33.09
C LEU A 93 33.40 0.97 32.44
N LYS A 94 32.70 2.00 32.94
CA LYS A 94 31.46 2.48 32.28
C LYS A 94 31.71 2.89 30.82
N LEU A 95 32.81 3.58 30.56
CA LEU A 95 33.18 3.99 29.21
C LEU A 95 33.49 2.78 28.29
N GLN A 96 34.22 1.80 28.82
CA GLN A 96 34.47 0.55 28.06
C GLN A 96 33.19 -0.23 27.72
N ILE A 97 32.28 -0.38 28.68
CA ILE A 97 31.00 -1.04 28.50
C ILE A 97 30.16 -0.25 27.50
N LYS A 98 30.08 1.09 27.60
CA LYS A 98 29.42 1.95 26.63
C LYS A 98 29.91 1.68 25.21
N GLN A 99 31.23 1.65 24.99
CA GLN A 99 31.82 1.39 23.67
C GLN A 99 31.46 0.01 23.15
N ARG A 100 31.43 -1.00 24.00
CA ARG A 100 31.04 -2.36 23.64
C ARG A 100 29.56 -2.42 23.26
N ILE A 101 28.65 -1.79 24.04
CA ILE A 101 27.22 -1.70 23.73
C ILE A 101 27.03 -1.01 22.37
N MET A 102 27.66 0.14 22.14
CA MET A 102 27.56 0.84 20.86
C MET A 102 28.04 0.01 19.68
N ARG A 103 29.14 -0.72 19.83
CA ARG A 103 29.62 -1.66 18.78
C ARG A 103 28.59 -2.74 18.51
N THR A 104 28.08 -3.39 19.55
CA THR A 104 27.06 -4.43 19.41
C THR A 104 25.78 -3.89 18.77
N ILE A 105 25.33 -2.68 19.11
CA ILE A 105 24.19 -2.04 18.44
C ILE A 105 24.47 -1.85 16.94
N LYS A 106 25.68 -1.37 16.58
CA LYS A 106 26.06 -1.15 15.17
C LYS A 106 26.17 -2.45 14.38
N ASP A 107 26.37 -3.59 15.04
CA ASP A 107 26.36 -4.91 14.44
C ASP A 107 24.94 -5.48 14.29
N HIS A 108 23.94 -4.94 15.03
CA HIS A 108 22.53 -5.34 14.93
C HIS A 108 21.84 -4.62 13.78
N SER A 109 21.90 -5.19 12.58
CA SER A 109 21.25 -4.61 11.41
C SER A 109 19.72 -4.66 11.51
N ILE A 110 19.04 -3.57 11.12
CA ILE A 110 17.57 -3.51 10.99
C ILE A 110 17.06 -4.57 9.99
N TYR A 111 17.87 -4.95 9.02
CA TYR A 111 17.51 -5.97 8.01
C TYR A 111 17.43 -7.41 8.58
N ASN A 112 17.77 -7.62 9.85
CA ASN A 112 17.61 -8.88 10.56
C ASN A 112 16.54 -8.79 11.67
N THR A 113 15.67 -7.80 11.61
CA THR A 113 14.65 -7.57 12.64
C THR A 113 13.64 -8.70 12.73
N ILE A 114 13.18 -8.97 13.96
CA ILE A 114 12.10 -9.92 14.25
C ILE A 114 11.06 -9.20 15.12
N PRO A 115 9.97 -8.69 14.52
CA PRO A 115 8.93 -8.01 15.27
C PRO A 115 8.12 -8.97 16.13
N HIS A 116 7.54 -8.48 17.22
CA HIS A 116 6.61 -9.23 18.06
C HIS A 116 5.34 -9.61 17.28
N SER A 117 4.71 -10.70 17.67
CA SER A 117 3.46 -11.15 17.05
C SER A 117 2.34 -10.10 17.12
N VAL A 118 2.30 -9.30 18.19
CA VAL A 118 1.33 -8.18 18.32
C VAL A 118 1.52 -7.15 17.21
N THR A 119 2.74 -6.67 17.02
CA THR A 119 3.06 -5.71 15.93
C THR A 119 2.68 -6.25 14.57
N ILE A 120 2.99 -7.54 14.30
CA ILE A 120 2.62 -8.20 13.05
C ILE A 120 1.09 -8.22 12.87
N GLN A 121 0.34 -8.58 13.93
CA GLN A 121 -1.12 -8.64 13.87
C GLN A 121 -1.75 -7.24 13.69
N GLU A 122 -1.23 -6.22 14.33
CA GLU A 122 -1.68 -4.83 14.15
C GLU A 122 -1.50 -4.39 12.70
N VAL A 123 -0.32 -4.61 12.11
CA VAL A 123 -0.06 -4.29 10.71
C VAL A 123 -1.00 -5.08 9.77
N ILE A 124 -1.18 -6.40 10.00
CA ILE A 124 -2.10 -7.20 9.19
C ILE A 124 -3.55 -6.70 9.33
N SER A 125 -3.99 -6.35 10.55
CA SER A 125 -5.36 -5.89 10.81
C SER A 125 -5.65 -4.54 10.19
N PHE A 126 -4.64 -3.70 10.03
CA PHE A 126 -4.76 -2.46 9.27
C PHE A 126 -4.82 -2.73 7.75
N LEU A 127 -3.92 -3.57 7.23
CA LEU A 127 -3.85 -3.87 5.81
C LEU A 127 -5.09 -4.63 5.31
N HIS A 128 -5.63 -5.57 6.10
CA HIS A 128 -6.83 -6.36 5.79
C HIS A 128 -7.92 -6.10 6.85
N PRO A 129 -9.15 -5.78 6.45
CA PRO A 129 -9.70 -5.80 5.08
C PRO A 129 -9.56 -4.47 4.33
N LEU A 130 -8.90 -3.46 4.89
CA LEU A 130 -8.90 -2.11 4.33
C LEU A 130 -8.27 -2.07 2.92
N LEU A 131 -7.00 -2.45 2.78
CA LEU A 131 -6.26 -2.35 1.53
C LEU A 131 -6.28 -3.65 0.71
N PHE A 132 -6.34 -4.79 1.36
CA PHE A 132 -6.29 -6.10 0.73
C PHE A 132 -7.52 -6.94 1.06
N PRO A 133 -8.08 -7.67 0.07
CA PRO A 133 -9.30 -8.48 0.28
C PRO A 133 -9.07 -9.69 1.20
N THR A 134 -7.82 -10.14 1.35
CA THR A 134 -7.48 -11.29 2.19
C THR A 134 -6.25 -11.03 3.05
N LYS A 135 -6.18 -11.70 4.23
CA LYS A 135 -4.98 -11.66 5.09
C LYS A 135 -3.74 -12.20 4.37
N ASN A 136 -3.89 -13.19 3.51
CA ASN A 136 -2.77 -13.76 2.76
C ASN A 136 -2.30 -12.81 1.66
N GLY A 137 -3.19 -12.04 1.03
CA GLY A 137 -2.82 -10.94 0.14
C GLY A 137 -2.00 -9.86 0.86
N ALA A 138 -2.41 -9.46 2.07
CA ALA A 138 -1.65 -8.53 2.90
C ALA A 138 -0.25 -9.07 3.28
N LYS A 139 -0.16 -10.36 3.65
CA LYS A 139 1.13 -11.02 3.94
C LYS A 139 2.01 -11.12 2.70
N TYR A 140 1.43 -11.43 1.55
CA TYR A 140 2.14 -11.45 0.28
C TYR A 140 2.70 -10.06 -0.05
N PHE A 141 1.89 -9.00 0.09
CA PHE A 141 2.36 -7.63 -0.09
C PHE A 141 3.53 -7.30 0.85
N MET A 142 3.44 -7.64 2.14
CA MET A 142 4.57 -7.46 3.07
C MET A 142 5.82 -8.23 2.61
N THR A 143 5.66 -9.46 2.15
CA THR A 143 6.80 -10.26 1.65
C THR A 143 7.45 -9.59 0.45
N THR A 144 6.66 -9.13 -0.54
CA THR A 144 7.19 -8.44 -1.72
C THR A 144 7.84 -7.10 -1.39
N LEU A 145 7.28 -6.36 -0.44
CA LEU A 145 7.91 -5.14 0.07
C LEU A 145 9.28 -5.44 0.69
N GLY A 146 9.36 -6.48 1.50
CA GLY A 146 10.61 -6.94 2.08
C GLY A 146 11.62 -7.39 1.01
N ASP A 147 11.17 -8.06 -0.06
CA ASP A 147 12.03 -8.46 -1.18
C ASP A 147 12.64 -7.24 -1.89
N ILE A 148 11.85 -6.19 -2.07
CA ILE A 148 12.34 -4.92 -2.65
C ILE A 148 13.36 -4.27 -1.71
N LEU A 149 13.06 -4.20 -0.40
CA LEU A 149 13.96 -3.63 0.62
C LEU A 149 15.29 -4.38 0.69
N LEU A 150 15.24 -5.70 0.58
CA LEU A 150 16.41 -6.59 0.63
C LEU A 150 17.04 -6.85 -0.74
N LYS A 151 16.51 -6.25 -1.81
CA LYS A 151 17.00 -6.39 -3.19
C LYS A 151 17.08 -7.85 -3.67
N LYS A 152 16.10 -8.68 -3.30
CA LYS A 152 16.14 -10.14 -3.56
C LYS A 152 15.75 -10.55 -4.96
N ALA A 153 14.81 -9.83 -5.61
CA ALA A 153 14.33 -10.21 -6.94
C ALA A 153 14.02 -8.99 -7.81
N PRO A 154 14.35 -8.99 -9.08
CA PRO A 154 14.02 -7.93 -10.04
C PRO A 154 12.61 -8.16 -10.63
N LEU A 155 11.59 -8.33 -9.79
CA LEU A 155 10.21 -8.56 -10.21
C LEU A 155 9.43 -7.25 -10.26
N TYR A 156 8.39 -7.21 -11.12
CA TYR A 156 7.40 -6.14 -11.16
C TYR A 156 6.11 -6.60 -10.49
N TYR A 157 5.59 -5.74 -9.61
CA TYR A 157 4.38 -6.01 -8.84
C TYR A 157 3.28 -5.04 -9.27
N PHE A 158 2.24 -5.57 -9.90
CA PHE A 158 1.12 -4.78 -10.42
C PHE A 158 0.00 -4.71 -9.40
N MET A 159 -0.49 -3.50 -9.15
CA MET A 159 -1.61 -3.25 -8.23
C MET A 159 -2.53 -2.14 -8.77
N ASP A 160 -3.73 -2.05 -8.23
CA ASP A 160 -4.69 -1.03 -8.63
C ASP A 160 -4.12 0.39 -8.47
N PRO A 161 -4.37 1.29 -9.43
CA PRO A 161 -3.92 2.69 -9.36
C PRO A 161 -4.36 3.44 -8.09
N THR A 162 -5.45 3.03 -7.44
CA THR A 162 -5.91 3.62 -6.18
C THR A 162 -4.89 3.45 -5.04
N MET A 163 -3.99 2.47 -5.12
CA MET A 163 -2.91 2.24 -4.15
C MET A 163 -1.74 3.23 -4.28
N LYS A 164 -1.68 4.01 -5.36
CA LYS A 164 -0.56 4.92 -5.63
C LYS A 164 -0.27 5.91 -4.48
N PRO A 165 -1.27 6.57 -3.84
CA PRO A 165 -1.01 7.48 -2.73
C PRO A 165 -0.38 6.77 -1.51
N PHE A 166 -0.84 5.55 -1.18
CA PHE A 166 -0.27 4.75 -0.09
C PHE A 166 1.21 4.40 -0.36
N ILE A 167 1.51 3.91 -1.56
CA ILE A 167 2.89 3.58 -1.96
C ILE A 167 3.78 4.83 -2.01
N GLN A 168 3.25 5.98 -2.42
CA GLN A 168 3.99 7.25 -2.40
C GLN A 168 4.29 7.72 -0.97
N SER A 169 3.36 7.55 -0.03
CA SER A 169 3.58 7.88 1.38
C SER A 169 4.62 6.95 2.01
N LEU A 170 4.54 5.65 1.73
CA LEU A 170 5.57 4.69 2.14
C LEU A 170 6.95 5.04 1.53
N GLN A 171 6.99 5.44 0.24
CA GLN A 171 8.24 5.87 -0.42
C GLN A 171 8.86 7.08 0.27
N LYS A 172 8.05 8.05 0.75
CA LYS A 172 8.56 9.21 1.50
C LYS A 172 9.27 8.78 2.78
N ILE A 173 8.67 7.87 3.55
CA ILE A 173 9.28 7.33 4.78
C ILE A 173 10.56 6.56 4.47
N LEU A 174 10.56 5.74 3.42
CA LEU A 174 11.76 5.03 2.98
C LEU A 174 12.88 6.00 2.55
N THR A 175 12.55 7.06 1.83
CA THR A 175 13.52 8.08 1.43
C THR A 175 14.10 8.82 2.63
N LEU A 176 13.27 9.10 3.64
CA LEU A 176 13.68 9.81 4.84
C LEU A 176 14.64 8.97 5.71
N TYR A 177 14.36 7.69 5.89
CA TYR A 177 15.07 6.85 6.87
C TYR A 177 15.93 5.74 6.26
N PHE A 178 15.71 5.37 5.01
CA PHE A 178 16.42 4.25 4.36
C PHE A 178 17.14 4.63 3.04
N ILE A 179 17.03 5.86 2.60
CA ILE A 179 17.66 6.60 1.47
C ILE A 179 17.71 5.87 0.11
N THR A 180 18.00 4.58 0.05
CA THR A 180 18.40 3.91 -1.20
C THR A 180 17.32 3.05 -1.84
N THR A 181 16.18 2.86 -1.18
CA THR A 181 15.17 1.94 -1.67
C THR A 181 14.09 2.68 -2.45
N GLN A 182 13.98 2.36 -3.73
CA GLN A 182 12.90 2.85 -4.58
C GLN A 182 11.84 1.78 -4.73
N LEU A 183 10.57 2.17 -4.53
CA LEU A 183 9.41 1.30 -4.76
C LEU A 183 9.00 1.25 -6.24
N ALA A 184 9.92 1.57 -7.15
CA ALA A 184 9.74 1.47 -8.60
C ALA A 184 9.28 0.09 -9.11
N PRO A 185 9.56 -1.04 -8.45
CA PRO A 185 8.98 -2.33 -8.81
C PRO A 185 7.45 -2.40 -8.71
N TYR A 186 6.81 -1.59 -7.86
CA TYR A 186 5.36 -1.48 -7.83
C TYR A 186 4.87 -0.68 -9.04
N LYS A 187 3.97 -1.28 -9.82
CA LYS A 187 3.44 -0.74 -11.07
C LYS A 187 1.92 -0.60 -10.99
N PHE A 188 1.43 0.52 -11.52
CA PHE A 188 -0.01 0.85 -11.55
C PHE A 188 -0.58 0.80 -12.97
N LYS A 189 0.25 0.44 -13.94
CA LYS A 189 -0.11 0.31 -15.35
C LYS A 189 0.82 -0.69 -16.01
N TYR A 190 0.24 -1.61 -16.75
CA TYR A 190 1.02 -2.52 -17.58
C TYR A 190 1.50 -1.80 -18.84
N CYS A 191 2.79 -1.89 -19.14
CA CYS A 191 3.41 -1.29 -20.32
C CYS A 191 4.45 -2.27 -20.88
N ASP A 192 3.95 -3.34 -21.50
CA ASP A 192 4.78 -4.35 -22.19
C ASP A 192 5.95 -4.90 -21.32
N HIS A 193 5.69 -5.07 -20.04
CA HIS A 193 6.62 -5.71 -19.11
C HIS A 193 6.67 -7.22 -19.41
N ASP A 194 7.83 -7.82 -19.20
CA ASP A 194 7.98 -9.27 -19.32
C ASP A 194 6.97 -9.99 -18.39
N PRO A 195 6.05 -10.81 -18.93
CA PRO A 195 5.09 -11.53 -18.12
C PRO A 195 5.75 -12.47 -17.09
N SER A 196 6.89 -13.07 -17.43
CA SER A 196 7.62 -13.95 -16.52
C SER A 196 8.10 -13.25 -15.25
N MET A 197 8.41 -11.95 -15.37
CA MET A 197 8.87 -11.08 -14.28
C MET A 197 7.73 -10.33 -13.59
N SER A 198 6.49 -10.54 -14.01
CA SER A 198 5.30 -9.81 -13.55
C SER A 198 4.49 -10.60 -12.54
N ARG A 199 4.03 -9.93 -11.47
CA ARG A 199 3.18 -10.48 -10.41
C ARG A 199 2.03 -9.51 -10.14
N MET A 200 0.84 -10.05 -9.91
CA MET A 200 -0.33 -9.25 -9.52
C MET A 200 -0.46 -9.19 -8.01
N ILE A 201 -0.84 -8.03 -7.49
CA ILE A 201 -1.26 -7.86 -6.10
C ILE A 201 -2.69 -7.34 -6.12
N GLN A 202 -3.62 -8.19 -5.73
CA GLN A 202 -5.02 -7.81 -5.64
C GLN A 202 -5.24 -6.88 -4.45
N THR A 203 -5.92 -5.76 -4.69
CA THR A 203 -6.20 -4.72 -3.69
C THR A 203 -7.67 -4.34 -3.73
N ASN A 204 -8.19 -3.81 -2.63
CA ASN A 204 -9.52 -3.26 -2.60
C ASN A 204 -9.56 -1.89 -3.30
N PRO A 205 -10.61 -1.58 -4.08
CA PRO A 205 -10.80 -0.25 -4.63
C PRO A 205 -11.21 0.71 -3.49
N ILE A 206 -10.26 1.49 -3.00
CA ILE A 206 -10.48 2.40 -1.86
C ILE A 206 -10.18 3.83 -2.28
N ASN A 207 -10.97 4.76 -1.76
CA ASN A 207 -10.58 6.16 -1.75
C ASN A 207 -9.58 6.38 -0.58
N LEU A 208 -8.29 6.33 -0.89
CA LEU A 208 -7.20 6.45 0.09
C LEU A 208 -7.03 7.87 0.66
N GLU A 209 -7.78 8.85 0.20
CA GLU A 209 -7.76 10.20 0.78
C GLU A 209 -8.16 10.20 2.26
N TYR A 210 -8.93 9.19 2.68
CA TYR A 210 -9.36 9.00 4.07
C TYR A 210 -8.44 8.09 4.90
N VAL A 211 -7.43 7.46 4.28
CA VAL A 211 -6.53 6.54 4.98
C VAL A 211 -5.28 7.31 5.42
N LYS A 212 -5.35 7.91 6.61
CA LYS A 212 -4.18 8.55 7.23
C LYS A 212 -3.37 7.48 7.99
N CYS A 213 -2.19 7.17 7.48
CA CYS A 213 -1.20 6.36 8.20
C CYS A 213 -0.17 7.31 8.84
N ASP A 214 0.16 7.08 10.09
CA ASP A 214 1.23 7.77 10.78
C ASP A 214 2.61 7.14 10.49
N GLU A 215 3.65 7.82 10.87
CA GLU A 215 5.04 7.36 10.69
C GLU A 215 5.30 6.03 11.42
N PRO A 216 4.88 5.83 12.69
CA PRO A 216 5.06 4.56 13.38
C PRO A 216 4.47 3.37 12.66
N PHE A 217 3.29 3.52 12.03
CA PHE A 217 2.69 2.45 11.22
C PHE A 217 3.59 2.05 10.05
N TYR A 218 4.13 3.02 9.30
CA TYR A 218 5.02 2.71 8.18
C TYR A 218 6.33 2.05 8.65
N LEU A 219 6.89 2.46 9.78
CA LEU A 219 8.07 1.81 10.35
C LEU A 219 7.77 0.37 10.78
N ASN A 220 6.60 0.13 11.41
CA ASN A 220 6.12 -1.21 11.75
C ASN A 220 5.93 -2.06 10.48
N LEU A 221 5.33 -1.50 9.43
CA LEU A 221 5.16 -2.18 8.16
C LEU A 221 6.50 -2.57 7.53
N ILE A 222 7.50 -1.68 7.54
CA ILE A 222 8.84 -1.95 7.03
C ILE A 222 9.50 -3.09 7.82
N GLY A 223 9.46 -3.04 9.15
CA GLY A 223 10.01 -4.10 10.01
C GLY A 223 9.34 -5.46 9.75
N CYS A 224 8.01 -5.48 9.67
CA CYS A 224 7.25 -6.69 9.34
C CYS A 224 7.57 -7.20 7.93
N ALA A 225 7.70 -6.32 6.94
CA ALA A 225 8.04 -6.68 5.57
C ALA A 225 9.42 -7.36 5.47
N ILE A 226 10.43 -6.78 6.11
CA ILE A 226 11.78 -7.37 6.21
C ILE A 226 11.72 -8.76 6.83
N HIS A 227 10.99 -8.89 7.95
CA HIS A 227 10.81 -10.17 8.62
C HIS A 227 10.14 -11.21 7.73
N TYR A 228 9.04 -10.86 7.05
CA TYR A 228 8.31 -11.78 6.16
C TYR A 228 9.17 -12.24 4.99
N SER A 229 9.88 -11.34 4.33
CA SER A 229 10.81 -11.69 3.25
C SER A 229 11.95 -12.61 3.74
N ASN A 230 12.51 -12.36 4.93
CA ASN A 230 13.54 -13.24 5.50
C ASN A 230 12.98 -14.63 5.86
N ARG A 231 11.76 -14.68 6.40
CA ARG A 231 11.09 -15.93 6.79
C ARG A 231 10.80 -16.85 5.60
N TYR A 232 10.32 -16.28 4.49
CA TYR A 232 9.88 -17.04 3.31
C TYR A 232 10.88 -17.02 2.16
N THR A 233 12.05 -16.44 2.36
CA THR A 233 13.08 -16.25 1.34
C THR A 233 12.69 -15.19 0.30
N ASN A 234 11.52 -15.29 -0.33
CA ASN A 234 10.93 -14.31 -1.24
C ASN A 234 9.43 -14.54 -1.45
N GLY A 235 8.77 -13.65 -2.20
CA GLY A 235 7.33 -13.71 -2.46
C GLY A 235 6.88 -14.95 -3.24
N ASP A 236 7.66 -15.44 -4.18
CA ASP A 236 7.31 -16.66 -4.94
C ASP A 236 7.36 -17.90 -4.02
N LYS A 237 8.35 -18.00 -3.12
CA LYS A 237 8.40 -19.06 -2.10
C LYS A 237 7.26 -18.96 -1.09
N PHE A 238 6.87 -17.74 -0.69
CA PHE A 238 5.68 -17.55 0.12
C PHE A 238 4.43 -18.19 -0.52
N LEU A 239 4.25 -18.05 -1.84
CA LEU A 239 3.11 -18.64 -2.56
C LEU A 239 3.18 -20.19 -2.61
N GLU A 240 4.37 -20.76 -2.61
CA GLU A 240 4.56 -22.22 -2.55
C GLU A 240 4.22 -22.75 -1.15
N ASP A 241 4.68 -22.07 -0.10
CA ASP A 241 4.53 -22.50 1.30
C ASP A 241 3.09 -22.35 1.81
N VAL A 242 2.39 -21.30 1.38
CA VAL A 242 1.03 -20.97 1.83
C VAL A 242 -0.02 -21.67 0.98
N LEU A 243 0.05 -22.83 0.54
CA LEU A 243 -0.94 -23.74 -0.12
C LEU A 243 -2.31 -23.14 -0.55
N HIS A 244 -2.42 -21.80 -0.72
CA HIS A 244 -3.60 -21.09 -1.17
C HIS A 244 -3.61 -21.00 -2.70
N THR A 245 -4.25 -21.95 -3.33
CA THR A 245 -4.38 -22.03 -4.80
C THR A 245 -5.02 -20.80 -5.44
N SER A 246 -5.96 -20.13 -4.75
CA SER A 246 -6.57 -18.89 -5.24
C SER A 246 -5.58 -17.73 -5.30
N LEU A 247 -4.87 -17.44 -4.21
CA LEU A 247 -3.87 -16.38 -4.18
C LEU A 247 -2.76 -16.60 -5.21
N ARG A 248 -2.26 -17.84 -5.33
CA ARG A 248 -1.24 -18.19 -6.32
C ARG A 248 -1.73 -17.91 -7.75
N ARG A 249 -2.95 -18.34 -8.09
CA ARG A 249 -3.56 -18.08 -9.41
C ARG A 249 -3.69 -16.60 -9.70
N GLU A 250 -4.13 -15.81 -8.71
CA GLU A 250 -4.26 -14.37 -8.83
C GLU A 250 -2.91 -13.69 -9.06
N VAL A 251 -1.91 -14.02 -8.25
CA VAL A 251 -0.57 -13.43 -8.32
C VAL A 251 0.14 -13.77 -9.62
N LEU A 252 0.07 -15.02 -10.05
CA LEU A 252 0.76 -15.51 -11.25
C LEU A 252 -0.04 -15.30 -12.53
N TRP A 253 -1.22 -14.69 -12.45
CA TRP A 253 -2.13 -14.56 -13.58
C TRP A 253 -1.47 -13.94 -14.83
N ILE A 254 -0.72 -12.83 -14.71
CA ILE A 254 -0.02 -12.23 -15.88
C ILE A 254 1.02 -13.21 -16.45
N LYS A 255 1.73 -13.92 -15.58
CA LYS A 255 2.76 -14.89 -15.99
C LYS A 255 2.18 -16.09 -16.72
N GLU A 256 1.02 -16.54 -16.29
CA GLU A 256 0.34 -17.74 -16.80
C GLU A 256 -0.68 -17.42 -17.90
N ALA A 257 -1.13 -16.16 -18.01
CA ALA A 257 -2.10 -15.72 -18.99
C ALA A 257 -1.50 -15.73 -20.40
N ASN A 258 -2.17 -16.47 -21.29
CA ASN A 258 -1.90 -16.37 -22.71
C ASN A 258 -2.73 -15.23 -23.31
N LYS A 259 -2.08 -14.29 -23.98
CA LYS A 259 -2.75 -13.16 -24.63
C LYS A 259 -3.81 -13.60 -25.64
N ASP A 260 -3.51 -14.63 -26.42
CA ASP A 260 -4.43 -15.13 -27.45
C ASP A 260 -5.68 -15.78 -26.83
N ASP A 261 -5.53 -16.45 -25.68
CA ASP A 261 -6.67 -17.04 -24.97
C ASP A 261 -7.58 -15.95 -24.38
N LEU A 262 -7.00 -14.88 -23.83
CA LEU A 262 -7.75 -13.72 -23.34
C LEU A 262 -8.50 -13.00 -24.46
N LEU A 263 -7.88 -12.89 -25.65
CA LEU A 263 -8.53 -12.32 -26.82
C LEU A 263 -9.72 -13.16 -27.27
N ARG A 264 -9.58 -14.49 -27.31
CA ARG A 264 -10.68 -15.40 -27.66
C ARG A 264 -11.81 -15.34 -26.64
N GLU A 265 -11.46 -15.30 -25.35
CA GLU A 265 -12.44 -15.14 -24.25
C GLU A 265 -13.19 -13.80 -24.37
N PHE A 266 -12.48 -12.70 -24.61
CA PHE A 266 -13.11 -11.40 -24.85
C PHE A 266 -14.08 -11.43 -26.04
N VAL A 267 -13.63 -11.99 -27.17
CA VAL A 267 -14.47 -12.09 -28.36
C VAL A 267 -15.72 -12.96 -28.08
N GLY A 268 -15.55 -14.07 -27.35
CA GLY A 268 -16.68 -14.98 -27.02
C GLY A 268 -17.67 -14.38 -26.03
N ASP A 269 -17.18 -13.64 -24.98
CA ASP A 269 -18.01 -13.15 -23.89
C ASP A 269 -18.63 -11.77 -24.17
N TYR A 270 -17.95 -10.93 -24.96
CA TYR A 270 -18.30 -9.51 -25.12
C TYR A 270 -18.80 -9.15 -26.51
N LEU A 271 -18.45 -9.92 -27.52
CA LEU A 271 -18.80 -9.63 -28.90
C LEU A 271 -19.72 -10.72 -29.44
N CYS A 272 -20.66 -10.33 -30.28
CA CYS A 272 -21.58 -11.23 -30.96
C CYS A 272 -21.52 -11.00 -32.49
N PRO A 273 -21.58 -12.05 -33.33
CA PRO A 273 -21.74 -11.87 -34.77
C PRO A 273 -23.03 -11.09 -35.11
N SER A 274 -22.93 -10.17 -36.05
CA SER A 274 -24.05 -9.31 -36.45
C SER A 274 -23.72 -8.66 -37.80
N ASP A 275 -24.73 -8.28 -38.56
CA ASP A 275 -24.56 -7.50 -39.80
C ASP A 275 -24.24 -6.02 -39.56
N THR A 276 -23.87 -5.66 -38.33
CA THR A 276 -23.52 -4.31 -37.94
C THR A 276 -22.01 -4.13 -37.74
N TYR A 277 -21.60 -2.95 -37.31
CA TYR A 277 -20.21 -2.63 -37.04
C TYR A 277 -20.06 -1.91 -35.70
N LEU A 278 -18.88 -2.05 -35.09
CA LEU A 278 -18.47 -1.28 -33.91
C LEU A 278 -17.28 -0.40 -34.25
N HIS A 279 -17.31 0.83 -33.76
CA HIS A 279 -16.16 1.71 -33.86
C HIS A 279 -15.02 1.18 -32.95
N GLU A 280 -13.77 1.32 -33.38
CA GLU A 280 -12.61 0.85 -32.62
C GLU A 280 -12.59 1.41 -31.18
N LYS A 281 -12.99 2.68 -30.97
CA LYS A 281 -13.12 3.28 -29.65
C LYS A 281 -14.09 2.51 -28.75
N ASP A 282 -15.18 2.00 -29.31
CA ASP A 282 -16.18 1.22 -28.57
C ASP A 282 -15.63 -0.16 -28.21
N VAL A 283 -14.93 -0.81 -29.14
CA VAL A 283 -14.30 -2.12 -28.88
C VAL A 283 -13.20 -2.00 -27.84
N LEU A 284 -12.40 -0.94 -27.87
CA LEU A 284 -11.38 -0.66 -26.86
C LEU A 284 -11.99 -0.36 -25.48
N PHE A 285 -13.15 0.30 -25.43
CA PHE A 285 -13.90 0.47 -24.18
C PHE A 285 -14.37 -0.86 -23.62
N LEU A 286 -14.95 -1.71 -24.45
CA LEU A 286 -15.40 -3.05 -24.05
C LEU A 286 -14.23 -3.92 -23.57
N TRP A 287 -13.10 -3.88 -24.26
CA TRP A 287 -11.88 -4.57 -23.82
C TRP A 287 -11.43 -4.08 -22.45
N LYS A 288 -11.39 -2.77 -22.23
CA LYS A 288 -11.02 -2.19 -20.93
C LYS A 288 -11.96 -2.64 -19.82
N THR A 289 -13.26 -2.70 -20.10
CA THR A 289 -14.27 -3.20 -19.16
C THR A 289 -14.09 -4.69 -18.87
N PHE A 290 -13.86 -5.51 -19.90
CA PHE A 290 -13.59 -6.96 -19.77
C PHE A 290 -12.37 -7.21 -18.87
N VAL A 291 -11.26 -6.56 -19.15
CA VAL A 291 -10.03 -6.72 -18.36
C VAL A 291 -10.24 -6.27 -16.92
N LYS A 292 -10.99 -5.18 -16.69
CA LYS A 292 -11.29 -4.68 -15.36
C LYS A 292 -12.19 -5.62 -14.54
N GLU A 293 -13.16 -6.29 -15.17
CA GLU A 293 -14.00 -7.30 -14.51
C GLU A 293 -13.20 -8.55 -14.11
N LYS A 294 -12.16 -8.89 -14.87
CA LYS A 294 -11.26 -10.00 -14.55
C LYS A 294 -10.17 -9.59 -13.56
N HIS A 295 -9.57 -8.41 -13.78
CA HIS A 295 -8.42 -7.91 -13.03
C HIS A 295 -8.39 -6.37 -13.08
N SER A 296 -8.08 -5.72 -11.95
CA SER A 296 -8.09 -4.26 -11.81
C SER A 296 -7.10 -3.48 -12.70
N ILE A 297 -6.28 -4.15 -13.50
CA ILE A 297 -5.21 -3.54 -14.30
C ILE A 297 -5.49 -3.68 -15.78
N ASN A 298 -5.40 -2.57 -16.51
CA ASN A 298 -5.53 -2.57 -17.96
C ASN A 298 -4.29 -3.19 -18.61
N LEU A 299 -4.43 -4.40 -19.11
CA LEU A 299 -3.38 -5.13 -19.82
C LEU A 299 -3.42 -4.81 -21.32
N PHE A 300 -2.25 -4.83 -21.96
CA PHE A 300 -2.03 -4.74 -23.40
C PHE A 300 -2.49 -3.42 -24.05
N LYS A 301 -1.54 -2.58 -24.42
CA LYS A 301 -1.79 -1.27 -25.05
C LYS A 301 -2.29 -1.37 -26.49
N ASN A 302 -1.78 -2.32 -27.27
CA ASN A 302 -1.98 -2.40 -28.71
C ASN A 302 -2.98 -3.48 -29.11
N ILE A 303 -4.02 -3.63 -28.29
CA ILE A 303 -5.04 -4.67 -28.46
C ILE A 303 -5.77 -4.55 -29.80
N GLN A 304 -5.82 -3.35 -30.37
CA GLN A 304 -6.45 -3.10 -31.67
C GLN A 304 -5.77 -3.91 -32.79
N GLU A 305 -4.44 -3.93 -32.84
CA GLU A 305 -3.69 -4.71 -33.82
C GLU A 305 -3.94 -6.21 -33.66
N ASP A 306 -3.97 -6.68 -32.38
CA ASP A 306 -4.22 -8.09 -32.11
C ASP A 306 -5.66 -8.50 -32.46
N LEU A 307 -6.63 -7.66 -32.13
CA LEU A 307 -8.03 -7.88 -32.51
C LEU A 307 -8.25 -7.82 -34.03
N SER A 308 -7.50 -6.97 -34.75
CA SER A 308 -7.59 -6.89 -36.22
C SER A 308 -7.06 -8.14 -36.94
N ARG A 309 -6.31 -9.00 -36.24
CA ARG A 309 -5.89 -10.33 -36.75
C ARG A 309 -6.97 -11.39 -36.62
N ILE A 310 -7.91 -11.20 -35.68
CA ILE A 310 -8.98 -12.19 -35.36
C ILE A 310 -10.32 -11.74 -35.94
N LEU A 311 -10.57 -10.42 -35.97
CA LEU A 311 -11.83 -9.83 -36.42
C LEU A 311 -11.64 -9.08 -37.74
N LEU A 312 -12.68 -9.00 -38.53
CA LEU A 312 -12.66 -8.23 -39.78
C LEU A 312 -12.59 -6.71 -39.41
N TYR A 313 -11.47 -6.07 -39.74
CA TYR A 313 -11.23 -4.67 -39.40
C TYR A 313 -11.06 -3.82 -40.69
N GLN A 314 -11.79 -2.73 -40.75
CA GLN A 314 -11.64 -1.66 -41.75
C GLN A 314 -11.68 -0.34 -41.01
N SER A 315 -10.52 0.29 -40.87
CA SER A 315 -10.34 1.49 -40.04
C SER A 315 -11.42 2.56 -40.33
N PRO A 316 -12.07 3.08 -39.30
CA PRO A 316 -11.93 2.81 -37.86
C PRO A 316 -12.98 1.83 -37.30
N TYR A 317 -13.42 0.86 -38.09
CA TYR A 317 -14.54 -0.03 -37.72
C TYR A 317 -14.15 -1.50 -37.74
N PHE A 318 -14.63 -2.23 -36.73
CA PHE A 318 -14.72 -3.68 -36.73
C PHE A 318 -16.07 -4.09 -37.29
N LEU A 319 -16.04 -4.89 -38.37
CA LEU A 319 -17.21 -5.25 -39.14
C LEU A 319 -17.82 -6.59 -38.69
N ASN A 320 -19.08 -6.79 -38.96
CA ASN A 320 -19.84 -8.00 -38.70
C ASN A 320 -19.90 -8.41 -37.22
N ILE A 321 -19.83 -7.41 -36.33
CA ILE A 321 -19.91 -7.61 -34.87
C ILE A 321 -20.79 -6.58 -34.20
N THR A 322 -21.34 -6.98 -33.05
CA THR A 322 -22.00 -6.12 -32.07
C THR A 322 -21.66 -6.58 -30.66
N SER A 323 -22.19 -5.87 -29.66
CA SER A 323 -22.10 -6.26 -28.25
C SER A 323 -23.40 -5.98 -27.54
N MET A 324 -23.83 -6.90 -26.69
CA MET A 324 -25.01 -6.70 -25.82
C MET A 324 -24.85 -5.55 -24.84
N ARG A 325 -23.64 -5.14 -24.59
CA ARG A 325 -23.32 -4.02 -23.69
C ARG A 325 -23.35 -2.64 -24.36
N MET A 326 -23.22 -2.58 -25.69
CA MET A 326 -23.19 -1.30 -26.41
C MET A 326 -24.50 -0.51 -26.42
N PRO A 327 -25.70 -1.11 -26.38
CA PRO A 327 -26.94 -0.33 -26.36
C PRO A 327 -27.03 0.66 -25.21
N TYR A 328 -26.69 0.29 -23.99
CA TYR A 328 -26.71 1.22 -22.87
C TYR A 328 -25.60 2.26 -22.94
N VAL A 329 -24.41 1.90 -23.38
CA VAL A 329 -23.29 2.85 -23.56
C VAL A 329 -23.66 3.94 -24.58
N LYS A 330 -24.18 3.56 -25.75
CA LYS A 330 -24.64 4.50 -26.78
C LYS A 330 -25.77 5.39 -26.27
N LYS A 331 -26.73 4.82 -25.53
CA LYS A 331 -27.84 5.59 -24.95
C LYS A 331 -27.34 6.58 -23.90
N PHE A 332 -26.41 6.16 -23.03
CA PHE A 332 -25.84 7.07 -22.04
C PHE A 332 -25.05 8.21 -22.70
N ILE A 333 -24.23 7.94 -23.71
CA ILE A 333 -23.50 8.97 -24.44
C ILE A 333 -24.46 9.96 -25.12
N GLN A 334 -25.56 9.45 -25.72
CA GLN A 334 -26.60 10.32 -26.30
C GLN A 334 -27.31 11.17 -25.25
N PHE A 335 -27.67 10.56 -24.10
CA PHE A 335 -28.26 11.27 -22.97
C PHE A 335 -27.32 12.37 -22.50
N TRP A 336 -26.07 12.08 -22.22
CA TRP A 336 -25.06 13.06 -21.77
C TRP A 336 -24.96 14.24 -22.74
N LYS A 337 -24.77 13.99 -24.01
CA LYS A 337 -24.65 15.04 -25.05
C LYS A 337 -25.90 15.91 -25.23
N ARG A 338 -27.07 15.39 -24.90
CA ARG A 338 -28.34 16.13 -25.03
C ARG A 338 -28.71 16.92 -23.80
N THR A 339 -28.31 16.44 -22.62
CA THR A 339 -28.83 16.98 -21.35
C THR A 339 -27.79 17.72 -20.54
N MET A 340 -26.49 17.46 -20.74
CA MET A 340 -25.41 18.09 -20.00
C MET A 340 -24.69 19.12 -20.84
N TYR A 341 -24.38 20.27 -20.22
CA TYR A 341 -23.69 21.37 -20.87
C TYR A 341 -22.67 22.02 -19.91
N PRO A 342 -21.59 22.61 -20.44
CA PRO A 342 -20.64 23.36 -19.62
C PRO A 342 -21.32 24.58 -18.99
N ASP A 343 -21.22 24.71 -17.66
CA ASP A 343 -21.71 25.85 -16.90
C ASP A 343 -20.70 26.26 -15.82
N PRO A 344 -19.86 27.28 -16.06
CA PRO A 344 -18.88 27.75 -15.08
C PRO A 344 -19.48 28.21 -13.75
N THR A 345 -20.78 28.49 -13.73
CA THR A 345 -21.48 28.93 -12.52
C THR A 345 -21.97 27.75 -11.68
N GLU A 346 -22.06 26.52 -12.27
CA GLU A 346 -22.35 25.31 -11.54
C GLU A 346 -21.10 24.77 -10.86
N GLN A 347 -21.18 24.53 -9.55
CA GLN A 347 -20.05 24.07 -8.79
C GLN A 347 -19.84 22.57 -8.94
N TYR A 348 -20.89 21.79 -8.70
CA TYR A 348 -20.82 20.34 -8.70
C TYR A 348 -22.07 19.69 -9.28
N LEU A 349 -21.83 18.65 -10.09
CA LEU A 349 -22.82 17.67 -10.51
C LEU A 349 -22.34 16.29 -9.99
N GLU A 350 -23.15 15.62 -9.16
CA GLU A 350 -22.75 14.32 -8.61
C GLU A 350 -23.03 13.17 -9.58
N LEU A 351 -22.21 12.12 -9.52
CA LEU A 351 -22.43 10.91 -10.31
C LEU A 351 -23.74 10.22 -9.99
N THR A 352 -24.16 10.23 -8.71
CA THR A 352 -25.49 9.77 -8.25
C THR A 352 -26.65 10.52 -8.92
N GLU A 353 -26.51 11.84 -9.06
CA GLU A 353 -27.50 12.66 -9.73
C GLU A 353 -27.59 12.32 -11.22
N VAL A 354 -26.44 12.18 -11.88
CA VAL A 354 -26.37 11.76 -13.31
C VAL A 354 -27.01 10.39 -13.50
N LEU A 355 -26.68 9.43 -12.64
CA LEU A 355 -27.24 8.08 -12.67
C LEU A 355 -28.77 8.11 -12.52
N SER A 356 -29.27 8.83 -11.53
CA SER A 356 -30.71 8.95 -11.27
C SER A 356 -31.45 9.55 -12.46
N LEU A 357 -30.94 10.64 -13.04
CA LEU A 357 -31.50 11.30 -14.22
C LEU A 357 -31.51 10.39 -15.44
N PHE A 358 -30.42 9.60 -15.63
CA PHE A 358 -30.36 8.64 -16.71
C PHE A 358 -31.34 7.50 -16.56
N ILE A 359 -31.44 6.90 -15.36
CA ILE A 359 -32.37 5.79 -15.06
C ILE A 359 -33.83 6.24 -15.20
N GLU A 360 -34.19 7.43 -14.69
CA GLU A 360 -35.54 7.99 -14.87
C GLU A 360 -35.92 8.12 -16.33
N SER A 361 -34.95 8.51 -17.17
CA SER A 361 -35.18 8.63 -18.61
C SER A 361 -35.14 7.29 -19.36
N HIS A 362 -34.55 6.24 -18.73
CA HIS A 362 -34.26 4.97 -19.36
C HIS A 362 -34.38 3.81 -18.35
N LEU A 363 -35.58 3.54 -17.82
CA LEU A 363 -35.87 2.52 -16.79
C LEU A 363 -35.31 1.12 -17.08
N ARG A 364 -35.12 0.78 -18.35
CA ARG A 364 -34.53 -0.52 -18.77
C ARG A 364 -33.10 -0.74 -18.26
N TYR A 365 -32.41 0.32 -17.84
CA TYR A 365 -30.99 0.28 -17.43
C TYR A 365 -30.82 0.56 -15.93
N SER A 366 -31.78 0.12 -15.11
CA SER A 366 -31.79 0.28 -13.64
C SER A 366 -30.60 -0.38 -12.92
N ASP A 367 -29.94 -1.36 -13.56
CA ASP A 367 -28.84 -2.12 -12.97
C ASP A 367 -27.49 -1.41 -13.10
N LEU A 368 -27.42 -0.25 -13.77
CA LEU A 368 -26.21 0.53 -13.89
C LEU A 368 -25.84 1.15 -12.54
N THR A 369 -24.54 1.22 -12.29
CA THR A 369 -23.95 1.81 -11.08
C THR A 369 -23.23 3.11 -11.38
N GLU A 370 -22.93 3.89 -10.32
CA GLU A 370 -22.09 5.08 -10.41
C GLU A 370 -20.71 4.77 -11.04
N SER A 371 -20.15 3.59 -10.73
CA SER A 371 -18.87 3.14 -11.31
C SER A 371 -18.96 3.01 -12.83
N ASN A 372 -20.06 2.43 -13.34
CA ASN A 372 -20.27 2.30 -14.79
C ASN A 372 -20.37 3.70 -15.46
N ILE A 373 -21.13 4.61 -14.84
CA ILE A 373 -21.26 5.99 -15.34
C ILE A 373 -19.90 6.71 -15.36
N LYS A 374 -19.15 6.61 -14.26
CA LYS A 374 -17.81 7.20 -14.18
C LYS A 374 -16.86 6.67 -15.24
N GLU A 375 -16.88 5.36 -15.48
CA GLU A 375 -16.04 4.75 -16.52
C GLU A 375 -16.37 5.26 -17.91
N MET A 376 -17.67 5.30 -18.24
CA MET A 376 -18.12 5.85 -19.53
C MET A 376 -17.72 7.32 -19.68
N LEU A 377 -17.94 8.14 -18.66
CA LEU A 377 -17.59 9.56 -18.69
C LEU A 377 -16.07 9.75 -18.84
N THR A 378 -15.28 9.09 -18.02
CA THR A 378 -13.81 9.19 -18.07
C THR A 378 -13.25 8.73 -19.43
N TYR A 379 -13.87 7.74 -20.06
CA TYR A 379 -13.40 7.22 -21.33
C TYR A 379 -13.84 8.05 -22.55
N TYR A 380 -15.13 8.40 -22.58
CA TYR A 380 -15.70 9.09 -23.76
C TYR A 380 -15.57 10.61 -23.69
N PHE A 381 -15.39 11.17 -22.47
CA PHE A 381 -15.26 12.61 -22.20
C PHE A 381 -14.06 12.90 -21.30
N PRO A 382 -12.83 12.70 -21.80
CA PRO A 382 -11.61 12.77 -20.98
C PRO A 382 -11.31 14.17 -20.43
N ASP A 383 -11.94 15.21 -20.97
CA ASP A 383 -11.76 16.60 -20.53
C ASP A 383 -12.59 16.96 -19.29
N LEU A 384 -13.44 16.05 -18.81
CA LEU A 384 -14.22 16.28 -17.60
C LEU A 384 -13.32 16.28 -16.36
N LEU A 385 -13.47 17.30 -15.53
CA LEU A 385 -12.76 17.42 -14.27
C LEU A 385 -13.58 16.79 -13.14
N PHE A 386 -13.02 15.75 -12.53
CA PHE A 386 -13.60 15.09 -11.37
C PHE A 386 -12.91 15.56 -10.09
N HIS A 387 -13.70 15.94 -9.09
CA HIS A 387 -13.25 16.18 -7.73
C HIS A 387 -13.67 15.01 -6.84
N GLU A 388 -12.77 14.53 -5.99
CA GLU A 388 -12.98 13.35 -5.12
C GLU A 388 -13.50 12.12 -5.88
N GLY A 389 -13.32 12.11 -7.20
CA GLY A 389 -13.77 11.01 -8.05
C GLY A 389 -15.28 10.80 -8.14
N ARG A 390 -16.09 11.72 -7.56
CA ARG A 390 -17.54 11.64 -7.47
C ARG A 390 -18.25 12.88 -8.02
N TYR A 391 -17.61 14.03 -7.94
CA TYR A 391 -18.19 15.31 -8.35
C TYR A 391 -17.60 15.76 -9.67
N ILE A 392 -18.44 16.24 -10.58
CA ILE A 392 -18.05 16.79 -11.89
C ILE A 392 -18.18 18.30 -11.80
N HIS A 393 -17.10 19.03 -12.07
CA HIS A 393 -17.10 20.49 -12.01
C HIS A 393 -17.67 21.13 -13.26
N HIS A 394 -18.30 22.30 -13.09
CA HIS A 394 -18.72 23.22 -14.14
C HIS A 394 -19.62 22.57 -15.20
N MET A 395 -20.52 21.71 -14.75
CA MET A 395 -21.51 21.06 -15.60
C MET A 395 -22.93 21.33 -15.12
N GLY A 396 -23.75 21.90 -16.00
CA GLY A 396 -25.17 22.06 -15.81
C GLY A 396 -25.98 20.95 -16.48
N CYS A 397 -27.24 20.81 -16.08
CA CYS A 397 -28.17 19.83 -16.63
C CYS A 397 -29.49 20.50 -17.06
N THR A 398 -29.94 20.22 -18.28
CA THR A 398 -31.20 20.75 -18.80
C THR A 398 -32.45 20.14 -18.14
N LEU A 399 -32.32 18.95 -17.55
CA LEU A 399 -33.41 18.22 -16.89
C LEU A 399 -33.62 18.62 -15.45
N TRP A 400 -32.68 19.33 -14.83
CA TRP A 400 -32.75 19.71 -13.43
C TRP A 400 -31.97 20.98 -13.14
N ASN A 401 -32.70 22.08 -12.93
CA ASN A 401 -32.11 23.36 -12.52
C ASN A 401 -32.06 23.44 -10.98
N LYS A 402 -30.98 22.98 -10.40
CA LYS A 402 -30.80 22.94 -8.94
C LYS A 402 -30.83 24.32 -8.27
N LYS A 403 -30.28 25.33 -8.92
CA LYS A 403 -30.25 26.71 -8.41
C LYS A 403 -31.66 27.29 -8.31
N GLU A 404 -32.46 27.08 -9.35
CA GLU A 404 -33.83 27.57 -9.38
C GLU A 404 -34.69 26.87 -8.31
N GLU A 405 -34.49 25.56 -8.12
CA GLU A 405 -35.17 24.80 -7.06
C GLU A 405 -34.81 25.32 -5.67
N LEU A 406 -33.53 25.55 -5.37
CA LEU A 406 -33.10 26.09 -4.08
C LEU A 406 -33.57 27.55 -3.88
N ARG A 407 -33.60 28.35 -4.95
CA ARG A 407 -34.11 29.69 -4.91
C ARG A 407 -35.60 29.71 -4.56
N GLN A 408 -36.37 28.80 -5.15
CA GLN A 408 -37.84 28.68 -4.85
C GLN A 408 -38.05 28.14 -3.43
N PHE A 409 -37.22 27.26 -2.91
CA PHE A 409 -37.28 26.79 -1.53
C PHE A 409 -37.05 27.93 -0.53
N GLY A 410 -36.09 28.81 -0.79
CA GLY A 410 -35.93 30.10 -0.12
C GLY A 410 -35.44 30.07 1.34
N GLN A 411 -34.99 28.90 1.86
CA GLN A 411 -34.56 28.75 3.26
C GLN A 411 -33.24 27.96 3.35
N PRO A 412 -32.27 28.35 4.23
CA PRO A 412 -30.99 27.67 4.37
C PRO A 412 -31.03 26.49 5.38
N ILE A 413 -32.13 25.73 5.43
CA ILE A 413 -32.31 24.60 6.35
C ILE A 413 -32.45 23.31 5.56
N TYR A 414 -31.39 22.51 5.57
CA TYR A 414 -31.30 21.28 4.74
C TYR A 414 -32.31 20.21 5.14
N GLU A 415 -32.58 20.03 6.45
CA GLU A 415 -33.54 19.06 6.96
C GLU A 415 -34.98 19.37 6.49
N ASP A 416 -35.33 20.63 6.35
CA ASP A 416 -36.64 21.05 5.84
C ASP A 416 -36.68 20.91 4.31
N TYR A 417 -35.58 21.19 3.62
CA TYR A 417 -35.48 20.92 2.19
C TYR A 417 -35.71 19.44 1.87
N LEU A 418 -35.15 18.52 2.69
CA LEU A 418 -35.36 17.08 2.48
C LEU A 418 -36.82 16.65 2.57
N LYS A 419 -37.68 17.39 3.30
CA LYS A 419 -39.10 17.12 3.43
C LYS A 419 -39.95 17.59 2.25
N THR A 420 -39.43 18.47 1.40
CA THR A 420 -40.14 18.93 0.19
C THR A 420 -40.29 17.79 -0.82
N PRO A 421 -41.32 17.78 -1.66
CA PRO A 421 -41.41 16.77 -2.74
C PRO A 421 -40.36 17.03 -3.84
N GLY A 422 -39.97 15.97 -4.56
CA GLY A 422 -39.06 16.06 -5.71
C GLY A 422 -37.64 15.56 -5.45
N LYS A 423 -36.76 15.82 -6.41
CA LYS A 423 -35.31 15.46 -6.36
C LYS A 423 -34.62 16.25 -5.26
N LYS A 424 -33.55 15.72 -4.74
CA LYS A 424 -32.79 16.37 -3.68
C LYS A 424 -31.35 16.60 -4.13
N VAL A 425 -30.91 17.86 -4.01
CA VAL A 425 -29.48 18.17 -4.14
C VAL A 425 -28.73 17.60 -2.95
N SER A 426 -27.47 17.27 -3.15
CA SER A 426 -26.59 16.81 -2.07
C SER A 426 -26.44 17.87 -0.98
N LYS A 427 -26.12 17.41 0.24
CA LYS A 427 -25.87 18.32 1.36
C LYS A 427 -24.73 19.31 1.05
N ILE A 428 -23.69 18.84 0.39
CA ILE A 428 -22.55 19.67 0.00
C ILE A 428 -22.99 20.77 -0.98
N TYR A 429 -23.76 20.41 -2.02
CA TYR A 429 -24.29 21.39 -2.97
C TYR A 429 -25.18 22.44 -2.28
N PHE A 430 -26.09 21.98 -1.40
CA PHE A 430 -26.96 22.84 -0.62
C PHE A 430 -26.16 23.82 0.25
N GLN A 431 -25.22 23.31 1.04
CA GLN A 431 -24.36 24.13 1.91
C GLN A 431 -23.57 25.17 1.11
N THR A 432 -23.02 24.77 -0.03
CA THR A 432 -22.26 25.67 -0.89
C THR A 432 -23.14 26.76 -1.50
N TYR A 433 -24.35 26.42 -1.96
CA TYR A 433 -25.31 27.40 -2.51
C TYR A 433 -25.67 28.47 -1.47
N TRP A 434 -25.88 28.09 -0.21
CA TRP A 434 -26.25 28.99 0.89
C TRP A 434 -25.05 29.58 1.65
N ASN A 435 -23.82 29.38 1.21
CA ASN A 435 -22.59 29.75 1.93
C ASN A 435 -22.55 29.27 3.39
N LEU A 436 -23.06 28.08 3.65
CA LEU A 436 -23.05 27.45 4.97
C LEU A 436 -21.73 26.72 5.23
N PRO A 437 -21.32 26.55 6.51
CA PRO A 437 -20.14 25.73 6.84
C PRO A 437 -20.31 24.30 6.28
N ILE A 438 -19.31 23.83 5.54
CA ILE A 438 -19.30 22.45 5.05
C ILE A 438 -18.90 21.56 6.22
N SER A 439 -19.87 20.87 6.80
CA SER A 439 -19.60 19.78 7.76
C SER A 439 -19.24 18.53 6.97
N ILE A 440 -17.94 18.21 6.96
CA ILE A 440 -17.38 16.98 6.40
C ILE A 440 -17.77 15.78 7.26
#